data_f8a8e5e6b6b1c0c426f8b8e4d5d26a44
#
_entry.id   f8a8e5e6b6b1c0c426f8b8e4d5d26a44
#
_cell.length_a   1.000
_cell.length_b   1.000
_cell.length_c   1.000
_cell.angle_alpha   90.00
_cell.angle_beta   90.00
_cell.angle_gamma   90.00
#
_symmetry.space_group_name_H-M   'P 1'
#
loop_
_entity.id
_entity.type
_entity.pdbx_description
1 polymer ?
#
loop_
_entity_poly.entity_id
_entity_poly.type
_entity_poly.pdbx_seq_one_letter_code
_entity_poly.pdbx_strand_id
1 'polypeptide(L)'
;MIETVGIRFKDGGKIYDFDADGKKFEKGDYAIVETVRGMECGLVAKANHKTNEDDITKPLKKVIRAATEEDVKILAENKEKEKEAFKICEGKIEAHGLEMNLVDVEYTFDRSKLLFYFTADGRVDFRELVKDLASAFRTRIELRQIGVRDESRMVGGFGICGRPFCCNTFLNDFQPVSIKMAKEQGLSLNPTKISGTCGRLMCCLKYEQDTYEHLLRVTPKVGAIVDTPDGKGKVIENNLITGMLKVTLDRRPDAAPLVIHRHQVKILKDARINVSKEELEALKGIE
;
A
#
# COMPACT_ATOMS: atom_id res chain seq x y z
N MET A 1 10.86 23.64 -17.21
CA MET A 1 9.73 23.60 -16.24
C MET A 1 8.44 23.63 -17.03
N ILE A 2 7.58 22.65 -16.80
CA ILE A 2 6.25 22.51 -17.44
C ILE A 2 5.19 22.84 -16.40
N GLU A 3 4.13 23.51 -16.83
CA GLU A 3 2.96 23.79 -15.97
C GLU A 3 2.07 22.55 -15.95
N THR A 4 1.92 21.95 -14.78
CA THR A 4 1.17 20.72 -14.56
C THR A 4 -0.01 20.93 -13.61
N VAL A 5 -0.98 20.03 -13.70
CA VAL A 5 -2.13 19.95 -12.80
C VAL A 5 -2.24 18.53 -12.24
N GLY A 6 -2.46 18.40 -10.94
CA GLY A 6 -2.57 17.10 -10.27
C GLY A 6 -4.01 16.60 -10.22
N ILE A 7 -4.32 15.51 -10.91
CA ILE A 7 -5.67 14.95 -11.05
C ILE A 7 -5.78 13.62 -10.32
N ARG A 8 -6.90 13.41 -9.64
CA ARG A 8 -7.26 12.20 -8.91
C ARG A 8 -8.55 11.62 -9.47
N PHE A 9 -8.55 10.31 -9.73
CA PHE A 9 -9.71 9.60 -10.30
C PHE A 9 -10.56 8.87 -9.25
N LYS A 10 -10.00 8.51 -8.10
CA LYS A 10 -10.71 7.85 -6.99
C LYS A 10 -10.36 8.52 -5.67
N ASP A 11 -11.30 8.56 -4.75
CA ASP A 11 -11.08 9.08 -3.40
C ASP A 11 -9.95 8.29 -2.71
N GLY A 12 -9.00 9.01 -2.09
CA GLY A 12 -7.79 8.39 -1.51
C GLY A 12 -6.76 7.87 -2.52
N GLY A 13 -7.06 7.91 -3.84
CA GLY A 13 -6.17 7.42 -4.89
C GLY A 13 -4.95 8.32 -5.15
N LYS A 14 -4.01 7.78 -5.93
CA LYS A 14 -2.80 8.49 -6.39
C LYS A 14 -3.20 9.73 -7.20
N ILE A 15 -2.49 10.82 -6.99
CA ILE A 15 -2.56 12.02 -7.82
C ILE A 15 -1.61 11.83 -8.99
N TYR A 16 -2.11 12.08 -10.20
CA TYR A 16 -1.34 12.01 -11.44
C TYR A 16 -1.18 13.40 -12.00
N ASP A 17 0.04 13.75 -12.35
CA ASP A 17 0.32 15.04 -12.98
C ASP A 17 0.06 14.97 -14.49
N PHE A 18 -0.64 15.97 -15.02
CA PHE A 18 -0.93 16.16 -16.42
C PHE A 18 -0.44 17.54 -16.87
N ASP A 19 -0.06 17.67 -18.12
CA ASP A 19 0.25 18.97 -18.72
C ASP A 19 -1.05 19.80 -18.79
N ALA A 20 -1.03 20.96 -18.15
CA ALA A 20 -2.19 21.85 -18.12
C ALA A 20 -2.54 22.45 -19.49
N ASP A 21 -1.61 22.41 -20.44
CA ASP A 21 -1.79 22.90 -21.83
C ASP A 21 -2.31 24.35 -21.87
N GLY A 22 -1.79 25.20 -20.99
CA GLY A 22 -2.17 26.61 -20.87
C GLY A 22 -3.54 26.87 -20.20
N LYS A 23 -4.23 25.82 -19.75
CA LYS A 23 -5.50 25.94 -19.04
C LYS A 23 -5.26 26.15 -17.55
N LYS A 24 -6.16 26.86 -16.87
CA LYS A 24 -6.08 27.11 -15.43
C LYS A 24 -7.15 26.28 -14.71
N PHE A 25 -6.73 25.64 -13.64
CA PHE A 25 -7.57 24.82 -12.79
C PHE A 25 -7.34 25.16 -11.31
N GLU A 26 -8.41 25.17 -10.55
CA GLU A 26 -8.36 25.28 -9.11
C GLU A 26 -8.58 23.91 -8.45
N LYS A 27 -8.19 23.81 -7.19
CA LYS A 27 -8.45 22.58 -6.42
C LYS A 27 -9.96 22.41 -6.22
N GLY A 28 -10.49 21.28 -6.63
CA GLY A 28 -11.93 20.97 -6.58
C GLY A 28 -12.60 20.98 -7.94
N ASP A 29 -11.95 21.54 -8.98
CA ASP A 29 -12.43 21.45 -10.34
C ASP A 29 -12.41 20.00 -10.85
N TYR A 30 -13.14 19.75 -11.93
CA TYR A 30 -13.06 18.50 -12.67
C TYR A 30 -12.48 18.74 -14.05
N ALA A 31 -11.64 17.79 -14.50
CA ALA A 31 -10.99 17.87 -15.81
C ALA A 31 -11.13 16.55 -16.57
N ILE A 32 -11.31 16.66 -17.88
CA ILE A 32 -11.29 15.53 -18.81
C ILE A 32 -9.86 15.35 -19.31
N VAL A 33 -9.35 14.12 -19.17
CA VAL A 33 -8.01 13.74 -19.59
C VAL A 33 -8.03 12.45 -20.38
N GLU A 34 -7.03 12.25 -21.22
CA GLU A 34 -6.80 10.98 -21.87
C GLU A 34 -5.85 10.13 -21.04
N THR A 35 -6.26 8.92 -20.68
CA THR A 35 -5.43 7.93 -19.97
C THR A 35 -5.15 6.72 -20.87
N VAL A 36 -4.42 5.74 -20.37
CA VAL A 36 -4.26 4.43 -21.05
C VAL A 36 -5.57 3.63 -21.13
N ARG A 37 -6.58 4.02 -20.35
CA ARG A 37 -7.91 3.39 -20.33
C ARG A 37 -8.91 4.07 -21.29
N GLY A 38 -8.57 5.24 -21.80
CA GLY A 38 -9.41 6.10 -22.60
C GLY A 38 -9.61 7.47 -21.97
N MET A 39 -10.68 8.16 -22.33
CA MET A 39 -11.05 9.42 -21.68
C MET A 39 -11.56 9.15 -20.26
N GLU A 40 -11.05 9.92 -19.32
CA GLU A 40 -11.47 9.87 -17.92
C GLU A 40 -11.73 11.29 -17.40
N CYS A 41 -12.71 11.40 -16.50
CA CYS A 41 -12.99 12.62 -15.78
C CYS A 41 -12.44 12.48 -14.35
N GLY A 42 -11.56 13.38 -13.94
CA GLY A 42 -10.94 13.36 -12.64
C GLY A 42 -11.06 14.66 -11.88
N LEU A 43 -10.98 14.57 -10.55
CA LEU A 43 -10.98 15.70 -9.64
C LEU A 43 -9.59 16.34 -9.60
N VAL A 44 -9.49 17.63 -9.76
CA VAL A 44 -8.26 18.41 -9.56
C VAL A 44 -7.94 18.44 -8.06
N ALA A 45 -6.99 17.62 -7.66
CA ALA A 45 -6.51 17.54 -6.27
C ALA A 45 -5.41 18.55 -5.98
N LYS A 46 -4.65 18.97 -7.01
CA LYS A 46 -3.57 19.95 -6.91
C LYS A 46 -3.71 20.93 -8.09
N ALA A 47 -3.90 22.20 -7.80
CA ALA A 47 -4.00 23.28 -8.79
C ALA A 47 -2.73 23.38 -9.66
N ASN A 48 -2.77 24.21 -10.69
CA ASN A 48 -1.62 24.43 -11.56
C ASN A 48 -0.36 24.74 -10.77
N HIS A 49 0.71 24.02 -11.07
CA HIS A 49 2.02 24.19 -10.46
C HIS A 49 3.13 23.88 -11.46
N LYS A 50 4.33 24.38 -11.18
CA LYS A 50 5.49 24.13 -12.02
C LYS A 50 6.19 22.84 -11.57
N THR A 51 6.40 21.92 -12.50
CA THR A 51 7.15 20.68 -12.29
C THR A 51 8.45 20.73 -13.11
N ASN A 52 9.55 20.26 -12.53
CA ASN A 52 10.81 20.15 -13.27
C ASN A 52 10.72 18.99 -14.25
N GLU A 53 11.31 19.16 -15.43
CA GLU A 53 11.33 18.11 -16.45
C GLU A 53 12.06 16.85 -15.99
N ASP A 54 13.07 17.01 -15.14
CA ASP A 54 13.84 15.91 -14.57
C ASP A 54 13.02 15.00 -13.61
N ASP A 55 11.96 15.53 -13.02
CA ASP A 55 11.06 14.78 -12.14
C ASP A 55 9.99 13.98 -12.92
N ILE A 56 9.92 14.20 -14.23
CA ILE A 56 8.93 13.59 -15.12
C ILE A 56 9.46 12.27 -15.68
N THR A 57 9.00 11.17 -15.14
CA THR A 57 9.44 9.81 -15.54
C THR A 57 8.85 9.34 -16.87
N LYS A 58 7.81 10.01 -17.39
CA LYS A 58 7.12 9.65 -18.66
C LYS A 58 6.61 10.93 -19.32
N PRO A 59 6.44 10.96 -20.66
CA PRO A 59 5.83 12.10 -21.32
C PRO A 59 4.45 12.36 -20.72
N LEU A 60 4.24 13.59 -20.23
CA LEU A 60 2.96 14.00 -19.64
C LEU A 60 1.89 14.01 -20.72
N LYS A 61 0.75 13.42 -20.39
CA LYS A 61 -0.45 13.59 -21.21
C LYS A 61 -1.09 14.94 -20.90
N LYS A 62 -1.72 15.53 -21.89
CA LYS A 62 -2.37 16.83 -21.77
C LYS A 62 -3.78 16.71 -21.19
N VAL A 63 -4.19 17.75 -20.48
CA VAL A 63 -5.60 17.93 -20.16
C VAL A 63 -6.37 18.33 -21.42
N ILE A 64 -7.41 17.57 -21.76
CA ILE A 64 -8.24 17.83 -22.93
C ILE A 64 -9.04 19.12 -22.72
N ARG A 65 -9.82 19.18 -21.63
CA ARG A 65 -10.66 20.34 -21.26
C ARG A 65 -11.10 20.29 -19.80
N ALA A 66 -11.60 21.40 -19.31
CA ALA A 66 -12.35 21.39 -18.06
C ALA A 66 -13.65 20.58 -18.25
N ALA A 67 -14.09 19.92 -17.19
CA ALA A 67 -15.35 19.21 -17.19
C ALA A 67 -16.54 20.20 -17.12
N THR A 68 -17.62 19.87 -17.83
CA THR A 68 -18.87 20.60 -17.76
C THR A 68 -19.78 20.05 -16.65
N GLU A 69 -20.85 20.74 -16.31
CA GLU A 69 -21.86 20.20 -15.39
C GLU A 69 -22.48 18.89 -15.88
N GLU A 70 -22.60 18.72 -17.20
CA GLU A 70 -23.08 17.46 -17.80
C GLU A 70 -22.09 16.31 -17.57
N ASP A 71 -20.78 16.56 -17.68
CA ASP A 71 -19.76 15.56 -17.40
C ASP A 71 -19.81 15.10 -15.93
N VAL A 72 -20.03 16.03 -15.00
CA VAL A 72 -20.19 15.71 -13.58
C VAL A 72 -21.46 14.90 -13.33
N LYS A 73 -22.54 15.19 -14.02
CA LYS A 73 -23.78 14.38 -13.97
C LYS A 73 -23.53 12.96 -14.51
N ILE A 74 -22.81 12.82 -15.63
CA ILE A 74 -22.43 11.50 -16.18
C ILE A 74 -21.63 10.71 -15.16
N LEU A 75 -20.69 11.33 -14.43
CA LEU A 75 -19.95 10.66 -13.35
C LEU A 75 -20.87 10.14 -12.25
N ALA A 76 -21.81 10.98 -11.82
CA ALA A 76 -22.75 10.59 -10.77
C ALA A 76 -23.67 9.44 -11.23
N GLU A 77 -24.18 9.51 -12.48
CA GLU A 77 -24.98 8.43 -13.06
C GLU A 77 -24.17 7.13 -13.21
N ASN A 78 -22.89 7.21 -13.60
CA ASN A 78 -22.04 6.04 -13.70
C ASN A 78 -21.91 5.35 -12.34
N LYS A 79 -21.70 6.10 -11.25
CA LYS A 79 -21.63 5.55 -9.90
C LYS A 79 -22.90 4.80 -9.48
N GLU A 80 -24.08 5.29 -9.84
CA GLU A 80 -25.32 4.56 -9.55
C GLU A 80 -25.44 3.29 -10.41
N LYS A 81 -25.11 3.37 -11.69
CA LYS A 81 -25.09 2.19 -12.59
C LYS A 81 -24.05 1.14 -12.16
N GLU A 82 -22.92 1.55 -11.62
CA GLU A 82 -21.89 0.66 -11.06
C GLU A 82 -22.44 -0.16 -9.90
N LYS A 83 -23.24 0.46 -9.01
CA LYS A 83 -23.90 -0.25 -7.90
C LYS A 83 -24.92 -1.28 -8.38
N GLU A 84 -25.67 -0.96 -9.44
CA GLU A 84 -26.61 -1.90 -10.05
C GLU A 84 -25.86 -3.05 -10.75
N ALA A 85 -24.80 -2.71 -11.50
CA ALA A 85 -23.97 -3.68 -12.18
C ALA A 85 -23.25 -4.64 -11.21
N PHE A 86 -22.85 -4.14 -10.04
CA PHE A 86 -22.27 -4.93 -8.97
C PHE A 86 -23.25 -6.05 -8.54
N LYS A 87 -24.49 -5.68 -8.19
CA LYS A 87 -25.52 -6.64 -7.75
C LYS A 87 -25.85 -7.68 -8.82
N ILE A 88 -25.95 -7.23 -10.09
CA ILE A 88 -26.25 -8.14 -11.21
C ILE A 88 -25.09 -9.12 -11.42
N CYS A 89 -23.84 -8.65 -11.33
CA CYS A 89 -22.67 -9.49 -11.50
C CYS A 89 -22.55 -10.50 -10.36
N GLU A 90 -22.79 -10.09 -9.12
CA GLU A 90 -22.77 -10.95 -7.92
C GLU A 90 -23.76 -12.12 -8.06
N GLY A 91 -25.01 -11.83 -8.43
CA GLY A 91 -25.99 -12.88 -8.71
C GLY A 91 -25.64 -13.81 -9.88
N LYS A 92 -24.94 -13.30 -10.90
CA LYS A 92 -24.45 -14.15 -12.00
C LYS A 92 -23.26 -15.01 -11.57
N ILE A 93 -22.34 -14.51 -10.75
CA ILE A 93 -21.23 -15.30 -10.17
C ILE A 93 -21.79 -16.49 -9.39
N GLU A 94 -22.80 -16.25 -8.54
CA GLU A 94 -23.50 -17.31 -7.80
C GLU A 94 -24.19 -18.32 -8.72
N ALA A 95 -24.89 -17.84 -9.74
CA ALA A 95 -25.61 -18.69 -10.69
C ALA A 95 -24.66 -19.60 -11.51
N HIS A 96 -23.46 -19.13 -11.81
CA HIS A 96 -22.42 -19.91 -12.48
C HIS A 96 -21.57 -20.76 -11.52
N GLY A 97 -21.76 -20.62 -10.19
CA GLY A 97 -21.00 -21.37 -9.17
C GLY A 97 -19.49 -21.09 -9.21
N LEU A 98 -19.09 -19.85 -9.51
CA LEU A 98 -17.69 -19.47 -9.63
C LEU A 98 -17.09 -19.12 -8.26
N GLU A 99 -15.93 -19.69 -7.94
CA GLU A 99 -15.15 -19.39 -6.73
C GLU A 99 -14.34 -18.10 -6.91
N MET A 100 -15.02 -16.98 -6.90
CA MET A 100 -14.45 -15.63 -7.00
C MET A 100 -15.28 -14.63 -6.20
N ASN A 101 -14.60 -13.63 -5.66
CA ASN A 101 -15.26 -12.53 -4.92
C ASN A 101 -15.19 -11.25 -5.75
N LEU A 102 -16.35 -10.68 -6.08
CA LEU A 102 -16.42 -9.38 -6.73
C LEU A 102 -16.05 -8.28 -5.73
N VAL A 103 -15.14 -7.38 -6.11
CA VAL A 103 -14.63 -6.32 -5.23
C VAL A 103 -15.16 -4.97 -5.63
N ASP A 104 -15.15 -4.64 -6.93
CA ASP A 104 -15.59 -3.34 -7.42
C ASP A 104 -15.99 -3.42 -8.89
N VAL A 105 -16.80 -2.48 -9.33
CA VAL A 105 -17.26 -2.33 -10.71
C VAL A 105 -17.06 -0.89 -11.14
N GLU A 106 -16.52 -0.66 -12.34
CA GLU A 106 -16.18 0.68 -12.82
C GLU A 106 -16.56 0.84 -14.30
N TYR A 107 -17.38 1.84 -14.62
CA TYR A 107 -17.59 2.29 -15.98
C TYR A 107 -16.44 3.21 -16.42
N THR A 108 -15.97 3.07 -17.65
CA THR A 108 -15.20 4.16 -18.27
C THR A 108 -16.11 5.40 -18.40
N PHE A 109 -15.51 6.59 -18.38
CA PHE A 109 -16.28 7.84 -18.44
C PHE A 109 -17.24 7.89 -19.64
N ASP A 110 -16.79 7.39 -20.80
CA ASP A 110 -17.57 7.31 -22.05
C ASP A 110 -18.52 6.11 -22.11
N ARG A 111 -18.59 5.29 -21.06
CA ARG A 111 -19.38 4.05 -20.98
C ARG A 111 -19.04 3.00 -22.05
N SER A 112 -17.90 3.13 -22.71
CA SER A 112 -17.47 2.18 -23.75
C SER A 112 -17.06 0.83 -23.18
N LYS A 113 -16.69 0.80 -21.89
CA LYS A 113 -16.26 -0.40 -21.17
C LYS A 113 -16.82 -0.43 -19.76
N LEU A 114 -17.02 -1.67 -19.28
CA LEU A 114 -17.36 -1.97 -17.90
C LEU A 114 -16.34 -2.95 -17.33
N LEU A 115 -15.62 -2.51 -16.29
CA LEU A 115 -14.57 -3.26 -15.64
C LEU A 115 -15.10 -3.86 -14.34
N PHE A 116 -14.83 -5.14 -14.12
CA PHE A 116 -15.16 -5.84 -12.90
C PHE A 116 -13.84 -6.29 -12.24
N TYR A 117 -13.60 -5.85 -11.02
CA TYR A 117 -12.45 -6.22 -10.23
C TYR A 117 -12.83 -7.34 -9.29
N PHE A 118 -12.06 -8.42 -9.28
CA PHE A 118 -12.34 -9.57 -8.44
C PHE A 118 -11.08 -10.20 -7.85
N THR A 119 -11.25 -10.93 -6.75
CA THR A 119 -10.22 -11.79 -6.17
C THR A 119 -10.63 -13.26 -6.30
N ALA A 120 -9.65 -14.15 -6.44
CA ALA A 120 -9.83 -15.60 -6.44
C ALA A 120 -8.52 -16.28 -6.04
N ASP A 121 -8.61 -17.43 -5.38
CA ASP A 121 -7.43 -18.21 -4.96
C ASP A 121 -6.68 -18.89 -6.11
N GLY A 122 -7.33 -19.01 -7.25
CA GLY A 122 -6.77 -19.68 -8.43
C GLY A 122 -7.22 -19.07 -9.74
N ARG A 123 -7.07 -19.85 -10.80
CA ARG A 123 -7.53 -19.48 -12.14
C ARG A 123 -9.00 -19.82 -12.29
N VAL A 124 -9.83 -18.82 -12.53
CA VAL A 124 -11.27 -18.96 -12.75
C VAL A 124 -11.58 -18.97 -14.24
N ASP A 125 -12.44 -19.88 -14.68
CA ASP A 125 -12.99 -19.86 -16.05
C ASP A 125 -14.29 -19.05 -16.08
N PHE A 126 -14.18 -17.80 -16.46
CA PHE A 126 -15.27 -16.85 -16.50
C PHE A 126 -15.85 -16.59 -17.92
N ARG A 127 -15.59 -17.47 -18.89
CA ARG A 127 -16.02 -17.27 -20.30
C ARG A 127 -17.53 -17.13 -20.44
N GLU A 128 -18.30 -17.96 -19.75
CA GLU A 128 -19.76 -17.90 -19.79
C GLU A 128 -20.28 -16.67 -19.02
N LEU A 129 -19.68 -16.33 -17.87
CA LEU A 129 -20.00 -15.13 -17.13
C LEU A 129 -19.81 -13.87 -17.99
N VAL A 130 -18.71 -13.78 -18.76
CA VAL A 130 -18.46 -12.63 -19.66
C VAL A 130 -19.56 -12.51 -20.73
N LYS A 131 -19.98 -13.62 -21.33
CA LYS A 131 -21.07 -13.61 -22.33
C LYS A 131 -22.37 -13.10 -21.73
N ASP A 132 -22.71 -13.59 -20.54
CA ASP A 132 -23.92 -13.18 -19.82
C ASP A 132 -23.90 -11.71 -19.40
N LEU A 133 -22.75 -11.22 -18.93
CA LEU A 133 -22.57 -9.81 -18.59
C LEU A 133 -22.62 -8.93 -19.85
N ALA A 134 -21.98 -9.35 -20.94
CA ALA A 134 -22.02 -8.61 -22.21
C ALA A 134 -23.44 -8.53 -22.78
N SER A 135 -24.23 -9.59 -22.67
CA SER A 135 -25.65 -9.60 -23.05
C SER A 135 -26.49 -8.66 -22.20
N ALA A 136 -26.25 -8.63 -20.89
CA ALA A 136 -27.01 -7.81 -19.95
C ALA A 136 -26.70 -6.31 -20.10
N PHE A 137 -25.42 -5.95 -20.23
CA PHE A 137 -24.99 -4.54 -20.24
C PHE A 137 -24.80 -3.96 -21.65
N ARG A 138 -24.74 -4.79 -22.68
CA ARG A 138 -24.50 -4.40 -24.08
C ARG A 138 -23.28 -3.50 -24.25
N THR A 139 -22.25 -3.73 -23.45
CA THR A 139 -21.02 -2.95 -23.36
C THR A 139 -19.85 -3.93 -23.31
N ARG A 140 -18.65 -3.47 -23.67
CA ARG A 140 -17.44 -4.28 -23.59
C ARG A 140 -17.12 -4.58 -22.12
N ILE A 141 -17.08 -5.85 -21.76
CA ILE A 141 -16.79 -6.34 -20.41
C ILE A 141 -15.31 -6.65 -20.28
N GLU A 142 -14.67 -6.15 -19.24
CA GLU A 142 -13.31 -6.52 -18.83
C GLU A 142 -13.35 -7.03 -17.38
N LEU A 143 -12.95 -8.28 -17.18
CA LEU A 143 -12.74 -8.90 -15.86
C LEU A 143 -11.26 -8.80 -15.48
N ARG A 144 -10.97 -8.24 -14.31
CA ARG A 144 -9.61 -8.05 -13.81
C ARG A 144 -9.45 -8.69 -12.45
N GLN A 145 -8.66 -9.75 -12.41
CA GLN A 145 -8.23 -10.31 -11.14
C GLN A 145 -7.24 -9.36 -10.46
N ILE A 146 -7.48 -9.06 -9.20
CA ILE A 146 -6.63 -8.23 -8.37
C ILE A 146 -6.07 -9.01 -7.19
N GLY A 147 -4.97 -8.55 -6.62
CA GLY A 147 -4.39 -9.16 -5.43
C GLY A 147 -5.12 -8.73 -4.15
N VAL A 148 -5.03 -9.55 -3.10
CA VAL A 148 -5.68 -9.30 -1.79
C VAL A 148 -5.30 -7.95 -1.16
N ARG A 149 -4.12 -7.41 -1.46
CA ARG A 149 -3.72 -6.08 -0.99
C ARG A 149 -4.42 -4.97 -1.77
N ASP A 150 -4.60 -5.15 -3.09
CA ASP A 150 -5.35 -4.19 -3.91
C ASP A 150 -6.83 -4.19 -3.54
N GLU A 151 -7.40 -5.36 -3.22
CA GLU A 151 -8.73 -5.49 -2.64
C GLU A 151 -8.83 -4.68 -1.34
N SER A 152 -7.95 -4.92 -0.36
CA SER A 152 -7.93 -4.16 0.90
C SER A 152 -7.75 -2.66 0.67
N ARG A 153 -6.98 -2.26 -0.35
CA ARG A 153 -6.80 -0.87 -0.74
C ARG A 153 -8.10 -0.26 -1.30
N MET A 154 -8.85 -1.01 -2.10
CA MET A 154 -10.10 -0.52 -2.71
C MET A 154 -11.23 -0.43 -1.69
N VAL A 155 -11.36 -1.44 -0.84
CA VAL A 155 -12.38 -1.50 0.22
C VAL A 155 -12.09 -0.50 1.33
N GLY A 156 -10.80 -0.27 1.65
CA GLY A 156 -10.38 0.58 2.76
C GLY A 156 -10.55 -0.09 4.13
N GLY A 157 -10.35 0.67 5.19
CA GLY A 157 -10.50 0.20 6.57
C GLY A 157 -9.35 0.65 7.48
N PHE A 158 -9.27 0.05 8.67
CA PHE A 158 -8.30 0.39 9.70
C PHE A 158 -7.34 -0.78 9.95
N GLY A 159 -6.05 -0.44 10.08
CA GLY A 159 -5.03 -1.40 10.47
C GLY A 159 -5.08 -1.73 11.97
N ILE A 160 -4.29 -2.73 12.39
CA ILE A 160 -4.13 -3.09 13.81
C ILE A 160 -3.59 -1.93 14.67
N CYS A 161 -2.99 -0.93 14.04
CA CYS A 161 -2.49 0.30 14.68
C CYS A 161 -3.59 1.36 14.88
N GLY A 162 -4.85 1.10 14.49
CA GLY A 162 -5.98 2.02 14.60
C GLY A 162 -5.97 3.17 13.56
N ARG A 163 -5.02 3.18 12.62
CA ARG A 163 -4.97 4.16 11.52
C ARG A 163 -5.60 3.58 10.25
N PRO A 164 -6.14 4.43 9.35
CA PRO A 164 -6.55 3.98 8.02
C PRO A 164 -5.43 3.22 7.31
N PHE A 165 -5.77 2.28 6.45
CA PHE A 165 -4.78 1.47 5.73
C PHE A 165 -3.77 2.34 5.00
N CYS A 166 -2.47 2.06 5.20
CA CYS A 166 -1.38 2.77 4.53
C CYS A 166 -1.52 2.70 3.01
N CYS A 167 -1.93 1.55 2.48
CA CYS A 167 -2.15 1.32 1.05
C CYS A 167 -3.32 2.15 0.48
N ASN A 168 -4.31 2.48 1.27
CA ASN A 168 -5.45 3.28 0.85
C ASN A 168 -5.16 4.80 0.94
N THR A 169 -4.24 5.22 1.84
CA THR A 169 -4.00 6.64 2.12
C THR A 169 -2.79 7.22 1.40
N PHE A 170 -1.58 6.78 1.72
CA PHE A 170 -0.34 7.43 1.23
C PHE A 170 0.64 6.49 0.55
N LEU A 171 0.57 5.18 0.82
CA LEU A 171 1.52 4.21 0.29
C LEU A 171 1.00 3.62 -1.02
N ASN A 172 1.26 4.31 -2.11
CA ASN A 172 0.76 3.94 -3.44
C ASN A 172 1.65 2.93 -4.18
N ASP A 173 2.96 2.95 -3.91
CA ASP A 173 3.93 2.08 -4.57
C ASP A 173 4.39 1.00 -3.60
N PHE A 174 4.13 -0.26 -3.94
CA PHE A 174 4.50 -1.40 -3.11
C PHE A 174 5.87 -1.92 -3.47
N GLN A 175 6.71 -2.03 -2.46
CA GLN A 175 7.98 -2.72 -2.54
C GLN A 175 7.91 -4.04 -1.78
N PRO A 176 8.70 -5.05 -2.14
CA PRO A 176 8.76 -6.31 -1.43
C PRO A 176 9.07 -6.10 0.05
N VAL A 177 8.33 -6.80 0.91
CA VAL A 177 8.52 -6.83 2.36
C VAL A 177 9.03 -8.19 2.75
N SER A 178 10.01 -8.26 3.65
CA SER A 178 10.57 -9.52 4.12
C SER A 178 10.37 -9.72 5.62
N ILE A 179 10.32 -10.98 6.05
CA ILE A 179 10.26 -11.37 7.46
C ILE A 179 11.47 -10.81 8.25
N LYS A 180 12.62 -10.69 7.59
CA LYS A 180 13.83 -10.09 8.18
C LYS A 180 13.58 -8.65 8.64
N MET A 181 12.83 -7.86 7.88
CA MET A 181 12.47 -6.48 8.27
C MET A 181 11.68 -6.45 9.57
N ALA A 182 10.71 -7.36 9.75
CA ALA A 182 9.95 -7.45 11.00
C ALA A 182 10.87 -7.76 12.19
N LYS A 183 11.84 -8.67 12.02
CA LYS A 183 12.82 -9.02 13.05
C LYS A 183 13.78 -7.86 13.36
N GLU A 184 14.23 -7.14 12.37
CA GLU A 184 15.09 -5.95 12.51
C GLU A 184 14.37 -4.80 13.23
N GLN A 185 13.06 -4.70 13.06
CA GLN A 185 12.21 -3.72 13.75
C GLN A 185 11.74 -4.17 15.14
N GLY A 186 12.25 -5.33 15.62
CA GLY A 186 11.97 -5.84 16.95
C GLY A 186 10.55 -6.39 17.14
N LEU A 187 9.84 -6.69 16.05
CA LEU A 187 8.51 -7.28 16.13
C LEU A 187 8.59 -8.79 16.38
N SER A 188 7.62 -9.28 17.14
CA SER A 188 7.41 -10.73 17.30
C SER A 188 7.02 -11.33 15.94
N LEU A 189 7.67 -12.42 15.55
CA LEU A 189 7.41 -13.14 14.30
C LEU A 189 6.10 -13.97 14.36
N ASN A 190 5.09 -13.47 15.06
CA ASN A 190 3.76 -14.05 15.05
C ASN A 190 2.99 -13.53 13.82
N PRO A 191 2.41 -14.40 12.97
CA PRO A 191 1.63 -14.02 11.80
C PRO A 191 0.61 -12.91 12.09
N THR A 192 -0.13 -13.02 13.19
CA THR A 192 -1.15 -12.03 13.59
C THR A 192 -0.58 -10.64 13.94
N LYS A 193 0.73 -10.55 14.23
CA LYS A 193 1.40 -9.29 14.62
C LYS A 193 2.13 -8.62 13.46
N ILE A 194 2.49 -9.37 12.43
CA ILE A 194 3.27 -8.87 11.28
C ILE A 194 2.49 -8.85 9.97
N SER A 195 1.26 -9.42 9.95
CA SER A 195 0.38 -9.38 8.78
C SER A 195 -0.59 -8.22 8.86
N GLY A 196 -0.85 -7.61 7.72
CA GLY A 196 -1.95 -6.68 7.54
C GLY A 196 -3.28 -7.43 7.40
N THR A 197 -4.39 -6.69 7.37
CA THR A 197 -5.74 -7.23 7.15
C THR A 197 -5.85 -7.98 5.81
N CYS A 198 -5.02 -7.63 4.83
CA CYS A 198 -4.90 -8.34 3.55
C CYS A 198 -4.22 -9.72 3.63
N GLY A 199 -3.82 -10.19 4.81
CA GLY A 199 -3.10 -11.46 5.01
C GLY A 199 -1.64 -11.45 4.59
N ARG A 200 -1.12 -10.39 3.96
CA ARG A 200 0.28 -10.24 3.58
C ARG A 200 1.06 -9.46 4.64
N LEU A 201 2.40 -9.53 4.63
CA LEU A 201 3.24 -8.73 5.53
C LEU A 201 2.86 -7.25 5.46
N MET A 202 2.86 -6.58 6.62
CA MET A 202 2.51 -5.17 6.73
C MET A 202 3.42 -4.29 5.88
N CYS A 203 2.82 -3.47 5.02
CA CYS A 203 3.56 -2.57 4.12
C CYS A 203 4.32 -1.45 4.86
N CYS A 204 3.90 -1.08 6.07
CA CYS A 204 4.63 -0.13 6.91
C CYS A 204 6.02 -0.65 7.33
N LEU A 205 6.25 -1.96 7.38
CA LEU A 205 7.59 -2.53 7.63
C LEU A 205 8.61 -2.01 6.62
N LYS A 206 8.27 -2.05 5.33
CA LYS A 206 9.18 -1.51 4.31
C LYS A 206 9.27 0.01 4.34
N TYR A 207 8.16 0.68 4.61
CA TYR A 207 8.13 2.15 4.70
C TYR A 207 9.05 2.70 5.80
N GLU A 208 9.14 1.99 6.93
CA GLU A 208 9.94 2.39 8.07
C GLU A 208 11.37 1.82 8.04
N GLN A 209 11.67 0.85 7.14
CA GLN A 209 12.91 0.07 7.13
C GLN A 209 14.17 0.92 7.13
N ASP A 210 14.25 1.95 6.32
CA ASP A 210 15.45 2.79 6.20
C ASP A 210 15.80 3.47 7.53
N THR A 211 14.78 3.89 8.29
CA THR A 211 14.96 4.47 9.64
C THR A 211 15.51 3.42 10.60
N TYR A 212 14.92 2.21 10.61
CA TYR A 212 15.39 1.13 11.49
C TYR A 212 16.79 0.65 11.11
N GLU A 213 17.13 0.56 9.83
CA GLU A 213 18.50 0.24 9.39
C GLU A 213 19.52 1.26 9.90
N HIS A 214 19.19 2.55 9.83
CA HIS A 214 20.07 3.59 10.39
C HIS A 214 20.25 3.40 11.89
N LEU A 215 19.15 3.18 12.63
CA LEU A 215 19.19 2.98 14.09
C LEU A 215 19.95 1.71 14.48
N LEU A 216 19.86 0.63 13.69
CA LEU A 216 20.60 -0.61 13.90
C LEU A 216 22.11 -0.47 13.72
N ARG A 217 22.57 0.51 12.92
CA ARG A 217 24.01 0.80 12.77
C ARG A 217 24.61 1.46 14.01
N VAL A 218 23.83 2.22 14.75
CA VAL A 218 24.27 3.01 15.90
C VAL A 218 23.84 2.43 17.26
N THR A 219 23.05 1.37 17.25
CA THR A 219 22.54 0.73 18.49
C THR A 219 23.04 -0.71 18.57
N PRO A 220 23.65 -1.11 19.71
CA PRO A 220 24.03 -2.49 19.93
C PRO A 220 22.85 -3.44 19.81
N LYS A 221 23.01 -4.53 19.07
CA LYS A 221 21.96 -5.54 18.91
C LYS A 221 21.82 -6.41 20.14
N VAL A 222 20.67 -7.03 20.31
CA VAL A 222 20.45 -8.04 21.35
C VAL A 222 21.47 -9.15 21.18
N GLY A 223 22.18 -9.49 22.27
CA GLY A 223 23.30 -10.43 22.29
C GLY A 223 24.67 -9.80 22.07
N ALA A 224 24.75 -8.50 21.76
CA ALA A 224 26.01 -7.78 21.66
C ALA A 224 26.74 -7.71 23.02
N ILE A 225 28.08 -7.75 22.99
CA ILE A 225 28.93 -7.52 24.15
C ILE A 225 29.33 -6.04 24.13
N VAL A 226 29.05 -5.36 25.23
CA VAL A 226 29.31 -3.94 25.42
C VAL A 226 30.10 -3.66 26.66
N ASP A 227 30.86 -2.58 26.65
CA ASP A 227 31.51 -2.00 27.80
C ASP A 227 30.68 -0.83 28.31
N THR A 228 30.30 -0.89 29.58
CA THR A 228 29.50 0.13 30.25
C THR A 228 30.35 0.77 31.38
N PRO A 229 29.94 1.92 31.93
CA PRO A 229 30.62 2.51 33.11
C PRO A 229 30.75 1.55 34.32
N ASP A 230 29.79 0.61 34.44
CA ASP A 230 29.76 -0.38 35.52
C ASP A 230 30.50 -1.70 35.17
N GLY A 231 31.06 -1.78 33.96
CA GLY A 231 31.83 -2.94 33.47
C GLY A 231 31.23 -3.59 32.23
N LYS A 232 31.84 -4.68 31.80
CA LYS A 232 31.42 -5.45 30.63
C LYS A 232 30.10 -6.19 30.87
N GLY A 233 29.30 -6.28 29.83
CA GLY A 233 28.05 -7.01 29.90
C GLY A 233 27.49 -7.35 28.53
N LYS A 234 26.38 -8.10 28.53
CA LYS A 234 25.66 -8.55 27.34
C LYS A 234 24.32 -7.85 27.24
N VAL A 235 24.03 -7.29 26.09
CA VAL A 235 22.70 -6.68 25.78
C VAL A 235 21.64 -7.78 25.69
N ILE A 236 20.64 -7.72 26.55
CA ILE A 236 19.50 -8.65 26.55
C ILE A 236 18.26 -8.10 25.89
N GLU A 237 18.12 -6.78 25.87
CA GLU A 237 17.01 -6.07 25.24
C GLU A 237 17.49 -4.70 24.74
N ASN A 238 16.99 -4.26 23.62
CA ASN A 238 17.21 -2.90 23.11
C ASN A 238 15.91 -2.28 22.60
N ASN A 239 15.81 -0.97 22.77
CA ASN A 239 14.79 -0.18 22.11
C ASN A 239 15.48 0.74 21.11
N LEU A 240 15.33 0.44 19.84
CA LEU A 240 16.02 1.15 18.76
C LEU A 240 15.62 2.63 18.70
N ILE A 241 14.35 2.96 18.91
CA ILE A 241 13.82 4.32 18.80
C ILE A 241 14.34 5.19 19.95
N THR A 242 14.21 4.72 21.18
CA THR A 242 14.67 5.47 22.37
C THR A 242 16.16 5.37 22.62
N GLY A 243 16.84 4.38 22.03
CA GLY A 243 18.24 4.09 22.27
C GLY A 243 18.54 3.45 23.63
N MET A 244 17.51 3.03 24.37
CA MET A 244 17.67 2.40 25.68
C MET A 244 18.04 0.92 25.54
N LEU A 245 18.96 0.48 26.36
CA LEU A 245 19.48 -0.89 26.40
C LEU A 245 19.25 -1.48 27.80
N LYS A 246 18.94 -2.77 27.86
CA LYS A 246 19.07 -3.54 29.08
C LYS A 246 20.30 -4.46 28.96
N VAL A 247 21.23 -4.32 29.89
CA VAL A 247 22.52 -5.01 29.86
C VAL A 247 22.67 -5.85 31.13
N THR A 248 22.95 -7.13 30.96
CA THR A 248 23.37 -8.01 32.08
C THR A 248 24.88 -7.92 32.22
N LEU A 249 25.35 -7.50 33.39
CA LEU A 249 26.79 -7.35 33.67
C LEU A 249 27.44 -8.71 33.96
N ASP A 250 28.58 -8.95 33.35
CA ASP A 250 29.33 -10.21 33.54
C ASP A 250 29.73 -10.47 35.01
N ARG A 251 29.98 -9.40 35.77
CA ARG A 251 30.36 -9.47 37.19
C ARG A 251 29.18 -9.76 38.12
N ARG A 252 27.93 -9.54 37.67
CA ARG A 252 26.73 -9.73 38.50
C ARG A 252 25.58 -10.28 37.62
N PRO A 253 25.70 -11.54 37.16
CA PRO A 253 24.72 -12.10 36.21
C PRO A 253 23.32 -12.25 36.81
N ASP A 254 23.23 -12.43 38.14
CA ASP A 254 21.95 -12.61 38.85
C ASP A 254 21.31 -11.30 39.31
N ALA A 255 21.96 -10.15 39.09
CA ALA A 255 21.42 -8.85 39.43
C ALA A 255 20.41 -8.36 38.37
N ALA A 256 19.58 -7.41 38.78
CA ALA A 256 18.68 -6.73 37.83
C ALA A 256 19.49 -6.11 36.67
N PRO A 257 19.03 -6.26 35.43
CA PRO A 257 19.71 -5.70 34.25
C PRO A 257 19.91 -4.19 34.37
N LEU A 258 21.10 -3.71 34.02
CA LEU A 258 21.39 -2.28 33.94
C LEU A 258 20.62 -1.67 32.76
N VAL A 259 19.85 -0.61 33.02
CA VAL A 259 19.16 0.17 31.97
C VAL A 259 20.03 1.39 31.63
N ILE A 260 20.53 1.45 30.41
CA ILE A 260 21.50 2.46 30.00
C ILE A 260 21.25 2.90 28.55
N HIS A 261 21.58 4.15 28.23
CA HIS A 261 21.41 4.68 26.88
C HIS A 261 22.61 4.28 25.97
N ARG A 262 22.34 4.00 24.68
CA ARG A 262 23.35 3.57 23.68
C ARG A 262 24.59 4.45 23.60
N HIS A 263 24.47 5.78 23.87
CA HIS A 263 25.62 6.69 23.86
C HIS A 263 26.58 6.51 25.03
N GLN A 264 26.19 5.78 26.06
CA GLN A 264 26.98 5.54 27.27
C GLN A 264 27.71 4.19 27.26
N VAL A 265 27.59 3.45 26.14
CA VAL A 265 28.22 2.14 25.99
C VAL A 265 29.13 2.11 24.78
N LYS A 266 30.20 1.30 24.87
CA LYS A 266 31.08 1.01 23.74
C LYS A 266 30.85 -0.43 23.30
N ILE A 267 30.57 -0.61 21.99
CA ILE A 267 30.40 -1.95 21.41
C ILE A 267 31.75 -2.63 21.32
N LEU A 268 31.91 -3.78 22.00
CA LEU A 268 33.10 -4.62 21.90
C LEU A 268 32.92 -5.69 20.82
N LYS A 269 31.73 -6.31 20.76
CA LYS A 269 31.36 -7.30 19.73
C LYS A 269 29.88 -7.20 19.48
N ASP A 270 29.47 -6.84 18.25
CA ASP A 270 28.06 -6.78 17.89
C ASP A 270 27.51 -8.17 17.52
N ALA A 271 26.20 -8.33 17.67
CA ALA A 271 25.50 -9.54 17.29
C ALA A 271 24.91 -9.41 15.86
N ARG A 272 24.55 -10.55 15.27
CA ARG A 272 23.87 -10.60 13.96
C ARG A 272 22.40 -10.96 14.14
N ILE A 273 21.54 -10.26 13.42
CA ILE A 273 20.12 -10.60 13.35
C ILE A 273 19.96 -11.62 12.21
N ASN A 274 19.63 -12.85 12.57
CA ASN A 274 19.38 -13.92 11.61
C ASN A 274 17.97 -14.44 11.81
N VAL A 275 17.28 -14.74 10.71
CA VAL A 275 16.00 -15.46 10.72
C VAL A 275 16.34 -16.94 10.54
N SER A 276 15.84 -17.81 11.43
CA SER A 276 16.06 -19.25 11.33
C SER A 276 15.21 -19.85 10.18
N LYS A 277 15.59 -21.04 9.72
CA LYS A 277 14.79 -21.75 8.69
C LYS A 277 13.40 -22.11 9.21
N GLU A 278 13.30 -22.43 10.48
CA GLU A 278 12.05 -22.77 11.16
C GLU A 278 11.10 -21.55 11.20
N GLU A 279 11.64 -20.36 11.54
CA GLU A 279 10.89 -19.10 11.52
C GLU A 279 10.39 -18.75 10.10
N LEU A 280 11.21 -18.99 9.06
CA LEU A 280 10.80 -18.77 7.67
C LEU A 280 9.72 -19.75 7.23
N GLU A 281 9.82 -21.01 7.65
CA GLU A 281 8.86 -22.05 7.27
C GLU A 281 7.50 -21.83 7.94
N ALA A 282 7.49 -21.40 9.20
CA ALA A 282 6.27 -21.05 9.95
C ALA A 282 5.52 -19.84 9.37
N LEU A 283 6.18 -19.00 8.59
CA LEU A 283 5.62 -17.78 7.99
C LEU A 283 5.44 -17.89 6.46
N LYS A 284 5.56 -19.09 5.92
CA LYS A 284 5.40 -19.34 4.48
C LYS A 284 3.97 -18.97 4.02
N GLY A 285 3.88 -18.17 2.97
CA GLY A 285 2.60 -17.74 2.39
C GLY A 285 2.12 -16.33 2.83
N ILE A 286 2.82 -15.68 3.77
CA ILE A 286 2.49 -14.31 4.22
C ILE A 286 3.28 -13.25 3.44
N GLU A 287 4.38 -13.62 2.79
CA GLU A 287 5.23 -12.74 1.96
C GLU A 287 4.57 -12.25 0.69
#